data_b7272027abace7c174e04e21a96810af
#
_entry.id   b7272027abace7c174e04e21a96810af
#
_cell.length_a   1.000
_cell.length_b   1.000
_cell.length_c   1.000
_cell.angle_alpha   90.00
_cell.angle_beta   90.00
_cell.angle_gamma   90.00
#
_symmetry.space_group_name_H-M   'P 1'
#
loop_
_entity.id
_entity.type
_entity.pdbx_description
1 polymer ?
#
loop_
_entity_poly.entity_id
_entity_poly.type
_entity_poly.pdbx_seq_one_letter_code
_entity_poly.pdbx_strand_id
1 'polypeptide(L)'
;MSFAQSWDFTPGARIVVDDLRKCSREYEWLEEPYVSPDGETVAMVAALPDAEFSMAVNGEVWEETFDKIWYPRFSPDGRLTALVQSAGEWTMAVDGQAWETQFGYIWNTLFSEAGDVIAAPVQIDGEYGLAVDGQPWETLYENANMVTLSRDGKATAAVVQVQSLAQADIATFQKGIFSVAVSGEAWDSIFVNCWNPAFDATGAHVACTVRRTLYDYTIAVDGKAWEGAYACAWGPVFNPATGQVAAPVRKAGAWGMAIDDKMAWGPGFAQLWHPAYAPDGSKLAAIAAVKFGEFTVVVDGAPWGATFPVVTDLTISPAGGRVAALGNDNNTNFAVLCDGKVWPGRYDMAWPLVWSHDGAHLAVTVERGGKFTVVCDGKAYAQGFDKCFQPAFSPDGTKVLIRAIADGKLHRIVAPVEAFTG
;
A
#
# COMPACT_ATOMS: atom_id res chain seq x y z
N MET A 1 -17.90 1.72 8.86
CA MET A 1 -17.70 3.15 9.27
C MET A 1 -16.20 3.33 9.38
N SER A 2 -15.60 4.35 8.76
CA SER A 2 -14.15 4.53 8.87
C SER A 2 -13.82 4.92 10.32
N PHE A 3 -12.73 4.39 10.85
CA PHE A 3 -12.25 4.65 12.22
C PHE A 3 -12.02 6.15 12.50
N ALA A 4 -11.71 6.94 11.47
CA ALA A 4 -11.59 8.40 11.55
C ALA A 4 -12.83 9.14 12.08
N GLN A 5 -14.01 8.50 12.12
CA GLN A 5 -15.23 9.11 12.69
C GLN A 5 -15.14 9.31 14.21
N SER A 6 -14.25 8.60 14.90
CA SER A 6 -14.05 8.70 16.35
C SER A 6 -12.95 9.70 16.76
N TRP A 7 -12.16 10.22 15.80
CA TRP A 7 -11.03 11.11 16.13
C TRP A 7 -11.50 12.52 16.45
N ASP A 8 -10.75 13.19 17.35
CA ASP A 8 -11.00 14.59 17.65
C ASP A 8 -10.52 15.50 16.50
N PHE A 9 -11.45 16.14 15.81
CA PHE A 9 -11.20 17.15 14.79
C PHE A 9 -11.56 18.56 15.26
N THR A 10 -11.52 18.84 16.57
CA THR A 10 -11.63 20.21 17.07
C THR A 10 -10.44 21.03 16.55
N PRO A 11 -10.67 22.16 15.85
CA PRO A 11 -9.58 22.99 15.33
C PRO A 11 -8.67 23.49 16.43
N GLY A 12 -7.35 23.39 16.19
CA GLY A 12 -6.33 23.83 17.13
C GLY A 12 -5.03 23.08 16.93
N ALA A 13 -4.01 23.53 17.65
CA ALA A 13 -2.70 22.90 17.70
C ALA A 13 -2.37 22.54 19.14
N ARG A 14 -1.88 21.33 19.37
CA ARG A 14 -1.39 20.89 20.67
C ARG A 14 -0.15 20.02 20.53
N ILE A 15 0.64 19.99 21.58
CA ILE A 15 1.77 19.10 21.75
C ILE A 15 1.22 17.82 22.41
N VAL A 16 1.45 16.67 21.76
CA VAL A 16 1.09 15.35 22.29
C VAL A 16 2.22 14.81 23.16
N VAL A 17 3.46 14.93 22.65
CA VAL A 17 4.68 14.57 23.39
C VAL A 17 5.61 15.77 23.38
N ASP A 18 5.98 16.25 24.56
CA ASP A 18 6.74 17.50 24.75
C ASP A 18 8.25 17.34 24.60
N ASP A 19 8.77 16.14 24.70
CA ASP A 19 10.19 15.82 24.44
C ASP A 19 10.36 14.35 24.05
N LEU A 20 10.46 14.08 22.76
CA LEU A 20 10.76 12.73 22.23
C LEU A 20 12.14 12.22 22.70
N ARG A 21 13.06 13.11 23.05
CA ARG A 21 14.39 12.77 23.56
C ARG A 21 14.40 12.46 25.06
N LYS A 22 13.36 12.83 25.79
CA LYS A 22 13.23 12.51 27.21
C LYS A 22 13.11 10.99 27.38
N CYS A 23 12.40 10.34 26.48
CA CYS A 23 12.34 8.87 26.40
C CYS A 23 13.74 8.26 26.18
N SER A 24 14.65 8.91 25.42
CA SER A 24 15.98 8.37 25.11
C SER A 24 16.97 8.36 26.29
N ARG A 25 16.65 8.98 27.42
CA ARG A 25 17.52 8.97 28.60
C ARG A 25 17.36 7.72 29.46
N GLU A 26 16.29 6.98 29.26
CA GLU A 26 15.95 5.76 30.01
C GLU A 26 16.32 4.50 29.24
N TYR A 27 16.69 4.63 27.93
CA TYR A 27 17.01 3.52 27.05
C TYR A 27 18.42 3.68 26.48
N GLU A 28 19.04 2.59 26.08
CA GLU A 28 20.36 2.63 25.43
C GLU A 28 20.26 3.34 24.08
N TRP A 29 19.15 3.14 23.39
CA TRP A 29 18.87 3.78 22.13
C TRP A 29 17.39 3.70 21.72
N LEU A 30 16.93 4.60 20.87
CA LEU A 30 15.59 4.65 20.27
C LEU A 30 15.69 4.79 18.75
N GLU A 31 14.83 4.08 18.03
CA GLU A 31 14.67 4.27 16.59
C GLU A 31 13.80 5.49 16.23
N GLU A 32 13.60 5.69 14.93
CA GLU A 32 12.72 6.74 14.44
C GLU A 32 11.27 6.54 14.92
N PRO A 33 10.56 7.65 15.19
CA PRO A 33 9.19 7.60 15.67
C PRO A 33 8.20 7.20 14.59
N TYR A 34 7.25 6.36 14.98
CA TYR A 34 5.99 6.03 14.29
C TYR A 34 4.85 6.75 15.01
N VAL A 35 3.91 7.31 14.28
CA VAL A 35 2.78 8.07 14.85
C VAL A 35 1.46 7.44 14.42
N SER A 36 0.56 7.23 15.37
CA SER A 36 -0.75 6.65 15.11
C SER A 36 -1.57 7.48 14.10
N PRO A 37 -2.51 6.88 13.39
CA PRO A 37 -3.32 7.58 12.40
C PRO A 37 -4.08 8.79 12.94
N ASP A 38 -4.52 8.76 14.20
CA ASP A 38 -5.20 9.87 14.89
C ASP A 38 -4.24 10.94 15.47
N GLY A 39 -2.93 10.65 15.51
CA GLY A 39 -1.90 11.54 16.03
C GLY A 39 -1.83 11.64 17.55
N GLU A 40 -2.43 10.71 18.29
CA GLU A 40 -2.44 10.69 19.74
C GLU A 40 -1.32 9.84 20.35
N THR A 41 -0.73 8.96 19.55
CA THR A 41 0.27 8.02 20.01
C THR A 41 1.54 8.12 19.17
N VAL A 42 2.69 8.12 19.84
CA VAL A 42 4.01 7.92 19.22
C VAL A 42 4.62 6.63 19.75
N ALA A 43 5.17 5.83 18.87
CA ALA A 43 5.84 4.60 19.19
C ALA A 43 7.27 4.59 18.61
N MET A 44 8.22 4.01 19.33
CA MET A 44 9.61 3.86 18.91
C MET A 44 10.12 2.51 19.38
N VAL A 45 10.98 1.85 18.61
CA VAL A 45 11.71 0.69 19.11
C VAL A 45 12.75 1.17 20.10
N ALA A 46 12.74 0.61 21.31
CA ALA A 46 13.65 0.93 22.39
C ALA A 46 14.61 -0.26 22.63
N ALA A 47 15.91 0.01 22.61
CA ALA A 47 16.92 -0.92 23.11
C ALA A 47 17.02 -0.79 24.62
N LEU A 48 16.85 -1.87 25.33
CA LEU A 48 16.93 -1.99 26.77
C LEU A 48 18.29 -2.58 27.19
N PRO A 49 18.66 -2.52 28.47
CA PRO A 49 19.80 -3.29 28.96
C PRO A 49 19.71 -4.78 28.64
N ASP A 50 20.83 -5.48 28.65
CA ASP A 50 20.93 -6.92 28.37
C ASP A 50 20.60 -7.33 26.91
N ALA A 51 20.70 -6.38 25.96
CA ALA A 51 20.42 -6.58 24.54
C ALA A 51 18.98 -7.01 24.22
N GLU A 52 18.03 -6.63 25.04
CA GLU A 52 16.60 -6.79 24.82
C GLU A 52 15.99 -5.57 24.12
N PHE A 53 14.87 -5.77 23.47
CA PHE A 53 14.11 -4.71 22.79
C PHE A 53 12.66 -4.69 23.26
N SER A 54 12.06 -3.51 23.28
CA SER A 54 10.62 -3.33 23.48
C SER A 54 10.12 -2.13 22.66
N MET A 55 8.81 -1.90 22.60
CA MET A 55 8.24 -0.69 22.02
C MET A 55 8.00 0.35 23.11
N ALA A 56 8.60 1.52 22.97
CA ALA A 56 8.27 2.68 23.79
C ALA A 56 7.08 3.42 23.17
N VAL A 57 5.93 3.41 23.85
CA VAL A 57 4.67 4.00 23.41
C VAL A 57 4.33 5.16 24.33
N ASN A 58 4.32 6.41 23.81
CA ASN A 58 4.15 7.65 24.61
C ASN A 58 5.08 7.75 25.83
N GLY A 59 6.25 7.08 25.77
CA GLY A 59 7.26 7.09 26.83
C GLY A 59 7.19 5.89 27.79
N GLU A 60 6.24 5.00 27.65
CA GLU A 60 6.12 3.76 28.40
C GLU A 60 6.47 2.58 27.50
N VAL A 61 7.24 1.60 28.00
CA VAL A 61 7.57 0.39 27.24
C VAL A 61 6.49 -0.67 27.42
N TRP A 62 6.32 -1.52 26.40
CA TRP A 62 5.54 -2.75 26.55
C TRP A 62 6.10 -3.60 27.68
N GLU A 63 5.23 -4.38 28.33
CA GLU A 63 5.65 -5.29 29.41
C GLU A 63 6.52 -6.43 28.88
N GLU A 64 6.26 -6.89 27.64
CA GLU A 64 7.06 -7.93 27.01
C GLU A 64 8.31 -7.34 26.35
N THR A 65 9.41 -8.10 26.46
CA THR A 65 10.69 -7.82 25.80
C THR A 65 11.00 -8.90 24.78
N PHE A 66 11.78 -8.56 23.77
CA PHE A 66 12.08 -9.39 22.63
C PHE A 66 13.57 -9.34 22.26
N ASP A 67 14.07 -10.41 21.63
CA ASP A 67 15.44 -10.43 21.08
C ASP A 67 15.57 -9.48 19.89
N LYS A 68 14.48 -9.28 19.13
CA LYS A 68 14.39 -8.35 18.00
C LYS A 68 12.98 -7.80 17.81
N ILE A 69 12.90 -6.57 17.32
CA ILE A 69 11.65 -5.95 16.87
C ILE A 69 11.89 -5.39 15.48
N TRP A 70 10.97 -5.70 14.58
CA TRP A 70 11.01 -5.25 13.20
C TRP A 70 9.68 -4.73 12.72
N TYR A 71 9.73 -3.79 11.77
CA TYR A 71 8.60 -3.35 10.97
C TYR A 71 7.39 -2.87 11.80
N PRO A 72 7.58 -1.95 12.80
CA PRO A 72 6.45 -1.40 13.53
C PRO A 72 5.51 -0.66 12.59
N ARG A 73 4.21 -0.87 12.75
CA ARG A 73 3.16 -0.20 11.97
C ARG A 73 1.91 0.00 12.81
N PHE A 74 1.25 1.14 12.61
CA PHE A 74 -0.12 1.30 13.08
C PHE A 74 -1.10 0.79 12.01
N SER A 75 -2.08 -0.01 12.45
CA SER A 75 -3.22 -0.39 11.64
C SER A 75 -4.16 0.81 11.40
N PRO A 76 -5.08 0.73 10.43
CA PRO A 76 -6.08 1.77 10.22
C PRO A 76 -6.95 2.07 11.44
N ASP A 77 -7.21 1.09 12.32
CA ASP A 77 -7.95 1.24 13.58
C ASP A 77 -7.10 1.74 14.75
N GLY A 78 -5.79 1.96 14.53
CA GLY A 78 -4.87 2.57 15.50
C GLY A 78 -4.11 1.58 16.39
N ARG A 79 -4.27 0.26 16.21
CA ARG A 79 -3.46 -0.74 16.93
C ARG A 79 -2.00 -0.70 16.43
N LEU A 80 -1.06 -0.80 17.36
CA LEU A 80 0.35 -0.87 17.04
C LEU A 80 0.77 -2.33 16.83
N THR A 81 1.28 -2.64 15.65
CA THR A 81 1.83 -3.97 15.32
C THR A 81 3.34 -3.91 15.17
N ALA A 82 4.03 -4.97 15.52
CA ALA A 82 5.46 -5.16 15.25
C ALA A 82 5.77 -6.64 15.03
N LEU A 83 6.73 -6.93 14.16
CA LEU A 83 7.28 -8.28 14.00
C LEU A 83 8.33 -8.47 15.09
N VAL A 84 8.20 -9.50 15.91
CA VAL A 84 9.04 -9.73 17.08
C VAL A 84 9.68 -11.11 17.06
N GLN A 85 10.87 -11.22 17.63
CA GLN A 85 11.58 -12.49 17.77
C GLN A 85 11.90 -12.76 19.23
N SER A 86 11.65 -13.99 19.68
CA SER A 86 12.07 -14.51 20.99
C SER A 86 12.59 -15.93 20.83
N ALA A 87 13.73 -16.25 21.46
CA ALA A 87 14.38 -17.56 21.42
C ALA A 87 14.60 -18.11 19.98
N GLY A 88 14.79 -17.22 18.99
CA GLY A 88 15.05 -17.60 17.60
C GLY A 88 13.79 -17.73 16.73
N GLU A 89 12.59 -17.76 17.31
CA GLU A 89 11.32 -17.84 16.60
C GLU A 89 10.64 -16.47 16.47
N TRP A 90 9.88 -16.29 15.41
CA TRP A 90 9.22 -15.04 15.09
C TRP A 90 7.72 -15.12 15.31
N THR A 91 7.13 -13.98 15.67
CA THR A 91 5.68 -13.80 15.72
C THR A 91 5.32 -12.33 15.49
N MET A 92 4.06 -11.98 15.60
CA MET A 92 3.61 -10.59 15.59
C MET A 92 3.12 -10.20 16.98
N ALA A 93 3.55 -9.05 17.46
CA ALA A 93 2.98 -8.40 18.64
C ALA A 93 1.98 -7.32 18.19
N VAL A 94 0.83 -7.24 18.87
CA VAL A 94 -0.23 -6.26 18.67
C VAL A 94 -0.51 -5.60 20.01
N ASP A 95 -0.29 -4.28 20.11
CA ASP A 95 -0.43 -3.50 21.34
C ASP A 95 0.29 -4.15 22.56
N GLY A 96 1.47 -4.71 22.29
CA GLY A 96 2.33 -5.33 23.30
C GLY A 96 2.00 -6.79 23.63
N GLN A 97 1.05 -7.42 22.94
CA GLN A 97 0.73 -8.83 23.11
C GLN A 97 1.14 -9.62 21.87
N ALA A 98 2.06 -10.57 22.04
CA ALA A 98 2.49 -11.45 20.97
C ALA A 98 1.39 -12.46 20.62
N TRP A 99 1.25 -12.81 19.34
CA TRP A 99 0.43 -13.94 18.94
C TRP A 99 0.93 -15.24 19.60
N GLU A 100 0.04 -16.16 19.92
CA GLU A 100 0.39 -17.44 20.53
C GLU A 100 1.21 -18.33 19.58
N THR A 101 0.93 -18.22 18.27
CA THR A 101 1.62 -19.01 17.24
C THR A 101 2.97 -18.39 16.92
N GLN A 102 4.00 -19.21 16.93
CA GLN A 102 5.36 -18.85 16.54
C GLN A 102 5.68 -19.43 15.17
N PHE A 103 6.53 -18.76 14.44
CA PHE A 103 6.91 -19.05 13.05
C PHE A 103 8.42 -19.09 12.91
N GLY A 104 8.93 -19.89 11.99
CA GLY A 104 10.35 -19.85 11.64
C GLY A 104 10.74 -18.49 11.07
N TYR A 105 9.81 -17.86 10.33
CA TYR A 105 9.94 -16.48 9.86
C TYR A 105 8.58 -15.84 9.59
N ILE A 106 8.48 -14.52 9.79
CA ILE A 106 7.33 -13.67 9.46
C ILE A 106 7.85 -12.38 8.85
N TRP A 107 7.16 -11.87 7.83
CA TRP A 107 7.53 -10.58 7.22
C TRP A 107 6.30 -9.86 6.71
N ASN A 108 6.42 -8.54 6.53
CA ASN A 108 5.33 -7.69 6.09
C ASN A 108 4.12 -7.75 7.06
N THR A 109 3.19 -6.83 6.88
CA THR A 109 1.92 -6.79 7.63
C THR A 109 0.86 -6.25 6.69
N LEU A 110 -0.24 -6.95 6.58
CA LEU A 110 -1.42 -6.57 5.80
C LEU A 110 -2.56 -6.25 6.76
N PHE A 111 -3.32 -5.21 6.47
CA PHE A 111 -4.49 -4.83 7.24
C PHE A 111 -5.73 -4.85 6.37
N SER A 112 -6.87 -5.27 6.92
CA SER A 112 -8.17 -4.99 6.34
C SER A 112 -8.40 -3.48 6.24
N GLU A 113 -9.35 -3.05 5.43
CA GLU A 113 -9.66 -1.62 5.28
C GLU A 113 -10.10 -0.98 6.61
N ALA A 114 -10.82 -1.72 7.45
CA ALA A 114 -11.21 -1.29 8.79
C ALA A 114 -10.05 -1.33 9.79
N GLY A 115 -9.01 -2.10 9.52
CA GLY A 115 -7.87 -2.33 10.41
C GLY A 115 -8.10 -3.46 11.43
N ASP A 116 -9.28 -4.06 11.48
CA ASP A 116 -9.69 -5.05 12.48
C ASP A 116 -9.12 -6.46 12.23
N VAL A 117 -8.65 -6.74 11.03
CA VAL A 117 -7.97 -8.00 10.67
C VAL A 117 -6.53 -7.73 10.28
N ILE A 118 -5.61 -8.54 10.79
CA ILE A 118 -4.18 -8.47 10.55
C ILE A 118 -3.72 -9.77 9.89
N ALA A 119 -3.09 -9.69 8.75
CA ALA A 119 -2.48 -10.84 8.09
C ALA A 119 -1.00 -10.60 7.81
N ALA A 120 -0.23 -11.67 7.81
CA ALA A 120 1.19 -11.63 7.48
C ALA A 120 1.62 -12.91 6.75
N PRO A 121 2.52 -12.83 5.78
CA PRO A 121 3.17 -14.02 5.24
C PRO A 121 4.10 -14.64 6.29
N VAL A 122 4.07 -15.97 6.36
CA VAL A 122 4.80 -16.76 7.36
C VAL A 122 5.51 -17.94 6.73
N GLN A 123 6.54 -18.41 7.43
CA GLN A 123 7.26 -19.64 7.12
C GLN A 123 7.22 -20.57 8.32
N ILE A 124 6.82 -21.82 8.12
CA ILE A 124 6.79 -22.89 9.12
C ILE A 124 7.49 -24.10 8.51
N ASP A 125 8.51 -24.64 9.16
CA ASP A 125 9.26 -25.84 8.74
C ASP A 125 9.76 -25.82 7.29
N GLY A 126 10.07 -24.62 6.76
CA GLY A 126 10.55 -24.45 5.38
C GLY A 126 9.46 -24.27 4.33
N GLU A 127 8.19 -24.33 4.70
CA GLU A 127 7.03 -24.06 3.84
C GLU A 127 6.42 -22.69 4.14
N TYR A 128 5.73 -22.11 3.17
CA TYR A 128 5.28 -20.73 3.18
C TYR A 128 3.77 -20.60 2.99
N GLY A 129 3.18 -19.62 3.65
CA GLY A 129 1.76 -19.26 3.53
C GLY A 129 1.47 -17.93 4.20
N LEU A 130 0.23 -17.72 4.60
CA LEU A 130 -0.18 -16.56 5.39
C LEU A 130 -0.76 -17.00 6.73
N ALA A 131 -0.57 -16.16 7.74
CA ALA A 131 -1.33 -16.22 8.98
C ALA A 131 -2.29 -15.02 9.04
N VAL A 132 -3.49 -15.24 9.56
CA VAL A 132 -4.51 -14.21 9.82
C VAL A 132 -4.80 -14.22 11.31
N ASP A 133 -4.59 -13.09 11.99
CA ASP A 133 -4.74 -12.97 13.45
C ASP A 133 -4.08 -14.12 14.22
N GLY A 134 -2.85 -14.49 13.79
CA GLY A 134 -2.05 -15.56 14.39
C GLY A 134 -2.38 -16.97 13.93
N GLN A 135 -3.40 -17.19 13.10
CA GLN A 135 -3.76 -18.50 12.58
C GLN A 135 -3.19 -18.71 11.17
N PRO A 136 -2.22 -19.63 10.98
CA PRO A 136 -1.66 -19.91 9.67
C PRO A 136 -2.65 -20.66 8.78
N TRP A 137 -2.46 -20.57 7.48
CA TRP A 137 -3.15 -21.44 6.52
C TRP A 137 -2.97 -22.91 6.91
N GLU A 138 -3.99 -23.74 6.66
CA GLU A 138 -3.91 -25.19 6.87
C GLU A 138 -2.95 -25.85 5.87
N THR A 139 -2.90 -25.34 4.63
CA THR A 139 -1.98 -25.81 3.59
C THR A 139 -0.90 -24.77 3.37
N LEU A 140 0.35 -25.19 3.53
CA LEU A 140 1.54 -24.41 3.23
C LEU A 140 2.21 -24.95 1.95
N TYR A 141 3.08 -24.15 1.37
CA TYR A 141 3.67 -24.41 0.04
C TYR A 141 5.19 -24.23 0.07
N GLU A 142 5.91 -24.90 -0.83
CA GLU A 142 7.36 -24.72 -0.98
C GLU A 142 7.75 -23.25 -1.30
N ASN A 143 6.81 -22.48 -1.86
CA ASN A 143 6.96 -21.04 -2.09
C ASN A 143 5.60 -20.37 -2.07
N ALA A 144 5.49 -19.24 -1.36
CA ALA A 144 4.34 -18.34 -1.40
C ALA A 144 4.86 -16.89 -1.46
N ASN A 145 4.36 -16.11 -2.42
CA ASN A 145 4.75 -14.71 -2.60
C ASN A 145 3.60 -13.88 -3.16
N MET A 146 3.82 -12.56 -3.35
CA MET A 146 2.81 -11.63 -3.87
C MET A 146 1.48 -11.72 -3.13
N VAL A 147 1.56 -11.66 -1.82
CA VAL A 147 0.43 -11.82 -0.91
C VAL A 147 -0.52 -10.63 -0.95
N THR A 148 -1.81 -10.89 -0.80
CA THR A 148 -2.85 -9.87 -0.69
C THR A 148 -3.93 -10.29 0.30
N LEU A 149 -4.63 -9.30 0.86
CA LEU A 149 -5.76 -9.45 1.77
C LEU A 149 -6.99 -8.78 1.14
N SER A 150 -8.16 -9.38 1.23
CA SER A 150 -9.42 -8.75 0.82
C SER A 150 -9.71 -7.52 1.69
N ARG A 151 -10.46 -6.54 1.15
CA ARG A 151 -10.77 -5.29 1.86
C ARG A 151 -11.44 -5.52 3.22
N ASP A 152 -12.32 -6.52 3.29
CA ASP A 152 -13.06 -6.90 4.50
C ASP A 152 -12.28 -7.86 5.41
N GLY A 153 -11.05 -8.23 5.06
CA GLY A 153 -10.18 -9.10 5.84
C GLY A 153 -10.54 -10.60 5.83
N LYS A 154 -11.62 -11.02 5.13
CA LYS A 154 -12.11 -12.40 5.21
C LYS A 154 -11.35 -13.40 4.36
N ALA A 155 -10.65 -12.94 3.33
CA ALA A 155 -9.90 -13.79 2.42
C ALA A 155 -8.49 -13.26 2.20
N THR A 156 -7.55 -14.17 2.05
CA THR A 156 -6.16 -13.90 1.68
C THR A 156 -5.84 -14.60 0.38
N ALA A 157 -4.91 -14.06 -0.41
CA ALA A 157 -4.41 -14.78 -1.58
C ALA A 157 -2.91 -14.60 -1.74
N ALA A 158 -2.26 -15.60 -2.34
CA ALA A 158 -0.85 -15.58 -2.69
C ALA A 158 -0.59 -16.35 -3.98
N VAL A 159 0.48 -16.02 -4.67
CA VAL A 159 1.06 -16.88 -5.69
C VAL A 159 1.82 -17.99 -4.99
N VAL A 160 1.50 -19.24 -5.28
CA VAL A 160 2.07 -20.42 -4.64
C VAL A 160 2.69 -21.38 -5.66
N GLN A 161 3.74 -22.10 -5.23
CA GLN A 161 4.31 -23.19 -5.99
C GLN A 161 3.58 -24.49 -5.62
N VAL A 162 2.90 -25.09 -6.58
CA VAL A 162 2.07 -26.30 -6.40
C VAL A 162 2.73 -27.58 -6.91
N GLN A 163 3.88 -27.45 -7.59
CA GLN A 163 4.69 -28.59 -8.03
C GLN A 163 6.13 -28.37 -7.66
N SER A 164 6.72 -29.37 -7.00
CA SER A 164 8.14 -29.38 -6.70
C SER A 164 8.99 -29.47 -7.96
N LEU A 165 10.10 -28.72 -7.95
CA LEU A 165 11.11 -28.77 -9.00
C LEU A 165 12.34 -29.51 -8.52
N ALA A 166 12.70 -30.61 -9.22
CA ALA A 166 14.02 -31.16 -9.13
C ALA A 166 15.06 -30.18 -9.71
N GLN A 167 16.31 -30.31 -9.32
CA GLN A 167 17.38 -29.47 -9.84
C GLN A 167 17.44 -29.52 -11.37
N ALA A 168 17.36 -28.33 -12.03
CA ALA A 168 17.39 -28.14 -13.47
C ALA A 168 16.26 -28.83 -14.27
N ASP A 169 15.11 -29.09 -13.68
CA ASP A 169 13.93 -29.64 -14.39
C ASP A 169 13.20 -28.57 -15.19
N ILE A 170 13.80 -28.19 -16.32
CA ILE A 170 13.25 -27.19 -17.24
C ILE A 170 11.93 -27.67 -17.86
N ALA A 171 11.78 -28.98 -18.10
CA ALA A 171 10.58 -29.54 -18.75
C ALA A 171 9.34 -29.42 -17.85
N THR A 172 9.46 -29.69 -16.55
CA THR A 172 8.39 -29.48 -15.57
C THR A 172 8.09 -27.98 -15.40
N PHE A 173 9.11 -27.14 -15.27
CA PHE A 173 8.91 -25.68 -15.20
C PHE A 173 8.12 -25.14 -16.40
N GLN A 174 8.44 -25.58 -17.63
CA GLN A 174 7.75 -25.13 -18.84
C GLN A 174 6.28 -25.54 -18.92
N LYS A 175 5.90 -26.61 -18.22
CA LYS A 175 4.48 -27.05 -18.12
C LYS A 175 3.69 -26.25 -17.08
N GLY A 176 4.39 -25.55 -16.19
CA GLY A 176 3.83 -24.79 -15.10
C GLY A 176 4.00 -25.45 -13.74
N ILE A 177 4.28 -24.65 -12.75
CA ILE A 177 4.46 -25.06 -11.34
C ILE A 177 3.78 -24.13 -10.37
N PHE A 178 3.27 -22.98 -10.84
CA PHE A 178 2.64 -21.98 -10.00
C PHE A 178 1.12 -21.94 -10.18
N SER A 179 0.46 -21.56 -9.11
CA SER A 179 -0.97 -21.26 -9.06
C SER A 179 -1.23 -20.08 -8.13
N VAL A 180 -2.48 -19.72 -7.90
CA VAL A 180 -2.88 -18.80 -6.84
C VAL A 180 -3.63 -19.59 -5.78
N ALA A 181 -3.23 -19.47 -4.53
CA ALA A 181 -3.99 -19.98 -3.41
C ALA A 181 -4.84 -18.86 -2.80
N VAL A 182 -6.10 -19.18 -2.49
CA VAL A 182 -7.04 -18.30 -1.79
C VAL A 182 -7.34 -18.95 -0.44
N SER A 183 -6.99 -18.26 0.64
CA SER A 183 -7.10 -18.77 2.02
C SER A 183 -6.52 -20.17 2.23
N GLY A 184 -5.38 -20.44 1.56
CA GLY A 184 -4.67 -21.72 1.63
C GLY A 184 -5.05 -22.74 0.56
N GLU A 185 -6.13 -22.55 -0.20
CA GLU A 185 -6.55 -23.48 -1.25
C GLU A 185 -6.11 -22.96 -2.64
N ALA A 186 -5.23 -23.73 -3.31
CA ALA A 186 -4.77 -23.38 -4.64
C ALA A 186 -5.84 -23.66 -5.72
N TRP A 187 -5.85 -22.82 -6.77
CA TRP A 187 -6.65 -23.14 -7.97
C TRP A 187 -6.18 -24.45 -8.59
N ASP A 188 -7.09 -25.17 -9.23
CA ASP A 188 -6.79 -26.38 -10.01
C ASP A 188 -5.89 -26.09 -11.23
N SER A 189 -5.94 -24.87 -11.74
CA SER A 189 -5.16 -24.43 -12.89
C SER A 189 -3.73 -24.09 -12.50
N ILE A 190 -2.78 -24.60 -13.29
CA ILE A 190 -1.35 -24.43 -13.08
C ILE A 190 -0.76 -23.62 -14.24
N PHE A 191 0.14 -22.72 -13.91
CA PHE A 191 0.78 -21.78 -14.84
C PHE A 191 2.30 -21.83 -14.72
N VAL A 192 2.98 -21.38 -15.78
CA VAL A 192 4.45 -21.23 -15.74
C VAL A 192 4.86 -20.19 -14.69
N ASN A 193 4.11 -19.11 -14.59
CA ASN A 193 4.24 -18.09 -13.52
C ASN A 193 2.90 -17.38 -13.29
N CYS A 194 2.76 -16.81 -12.11
CA CYS A 194 1.66 -15.94 -11.70
C CYS A 194 2.21 -14.66 -11.08
N TRP A 195 1.47 -13.53 -11.17
CA TRP A 195 1.85 -12.24 -10.58
C TRP A 195 0.62 -11.40 -10.20
N ASN A 196 0.77 -10.63 -9.12
CA ASN A 196 -0.17 -9.59 -8.71
C ASN A 196 -1.62 -10.10 -8.58
N PRO A 197 -1.88 -11.07 -7.71
CA PRO A 197 -3.26 -11.43 -7.38
C PRO A 197 -3.99 -10.22 -6.78
N ALA A 198 -5.20 -9.98 -7.22
CA ALA A 198 -6.04 -8.89 -6.77
C ALA A 198 -7.46 -9.38 -6.51
N PHE A 199 -8.02 -9.02 -5.36
CA PHE A 199 -9.41 -9.30 -5.04
C PHE A 199 -10.35 -8.31 -5.71
N ASP A 200 -11.58 -8.76 -5.99
CA ASP A 200 -12.69 -7.88 -6.27
C ASP A 200 -13.15 -7.12 -5.01
N ALA A 201 -14.08 -6.19 -5.16
CA ALA A 201 -14.58 -5.37 -4.05
C ALA A 201 -15.30 -6.19 -2.95
N THR A 202 -15.77 -7.38 -3.27
CA THR A 202 -16.49 -8.28 -2.34
C THR A 202 -15.57 -9.26 -1.62
N GLY A 203 -14.32 -9.41 -2.09
CA GLY A 203 -13.38 -10.43 -1.60
C GLY A 203 -13.68 -11.86 -2.08
N ALA A 204 -14.66 -12.04 -2.99
CA ALA A 204 -15.09 -13.36 -3.45
C ALA A 204 -14.34 -13.85 -4.68
N HIS A 205 -13.80 -12.96 -5.51
CA HIS A 205 -13.12 -13.28 -6.75
C HIS A 205 -11.68 -12.77 -6.74
N VAL A 206 -10.78 -13.55 -7.36
CA VAL A 206 -9.35 -13.17 -7.49
C VAL A 206 -8.96 -13.19 -8.95
N ALA A 207 -8.41 -12.07 -9.44
CA ALA A 207 -7.77 -11.99 -10.74
C ALA A 207 -6.25 -11.97 -10.57
N CYS A 208 -5.52 -12.56 -11.52
CA CYS A 208 -4.06 -12.65 -11.47
C CYS A 208 -3.48 -12.59 -12.89
N THR A 209 -2.35 -11.93 -13.07
CA THR A 209 -1.56 -12.07 -14.29
C THR A 209 -0.93 -13.44 -14.29
N VAL A 210 -1.09 -14.19 -15.40
CA VAL A 210 -0.53 -15.53 -15.54
C VAL A 210 0.25 -15.69 -16.84
N ARG A 211 1.24 -16.58 -16.83
CA ARG A 211 1.99 -16.99 -18.02
C ARG A 211 1.68 -18.45 -18.32
N ARG A 212 0.99 -18.72 -19.44
CA ARG A 212 0.58 -20.07 -19.85
C ARG A 212 1.71 -20.86 -20.49
N THR A 213 2.56 -20.18 -21.27
CA THR A 213 3.77 -20.73 -21.90
C THR A 213 4.91 -19.74 -21.67
N LEU A 214 6.10 -20.04 -22.17
CA LEU A 214 7.24 -19.10 -22.03
C LEU A 214 7.00 -17.73 -22.70
N TYR A 215 6.00 -17.62 -23.58
CA TYR A 215 5.79 -16.42 -24.40
C TYR A 215 4.36 -15.85 -24.30
N ASP A 216 3.40 -16.60 -23.71
CA ASP A 216 2.00 -16.22 -23.66
C ASP A 216 1.58 -15.78 -22.28
N TYR A 217 1.39 -14.50 -22.12
CA TYR A 217 0.82 -13.88 -20.93
C TYR A 217 -0.67 -13.65 -21.11
N THR A 218 -1.43 -13.75 -20.04
CA THR A 218 -2.86 -13.43 -20.01
C THR A 218 -3.31 -13.12 -18.57
N ILE A 219 -4.60 -12.93 -18.36
CA ILE A 219 -5.19 -12.80 -17.04
C ILE A 219 -6.00 -14.05 -16.73
N ALA A 220 -5.93 -14.55 -15.51
CA ALA A 220 -6.83 -15.57 -14.99
C ALA A 220 -7.71 -14.97 -13.89
N VAL A 221 -8.98 -15.39 -13.87
CA VAL A 221 -9.96 -15.04 -12.83
C VAL A 221 -10.46 -16.37 -12.25
N ASP A 222 -10.30 -16.57 -10.95
CA ASP A 222 -10.67 -17.80 -10.24
C ASP A 222 -10.16 -19.07 -10.95
N GLY A 223 -8.88 -19.01 -11.37
CA GLY A 223 -8.22 -20.10 -12.10
C GLY A 223 -8.54 -20.20 -13.59
N LYS A 224 -9.54 -19.47 -14.10
CA LYS A 224 -9.91 -19.48 -15.52
C LYS A 224 -9.17 -18.38 -16.29
N ALA A 225 -8.22 -18.78 -17.13
CA ALA A 225 -7.48 -17.85 -17.96
C ALA A 225 -8.33 -17.31 -19.12
N TRP A 226 -8.12 -16.04 -19.50
CA TRP A 226 -8.64 -15.48 -20.75
C TRP A 226 -8.10 -16.27 -21.96
N GLU A 227 -8.81 -16.25 -23.06
CA GLU A 227 -8.39 -16.94 -24.29
C GLU A 227 -7.24 -16.19 -24.99
N GLY A 228 -7.23 -14.85 -24.88
CA GLY A 228 -6.24 -13.99 -25.49
C GLY A 228 -4.81 -14.28 -25.00
N ALA A 229 -3.86 -14.24 -25.95
CA ALA A 229 -2.44 -14.33 -25.68
C ALA A 229 -1.78 -12.97 -25.95
N TYR A 230 -1.00 -12.53 -24.99
CA TYR A 230 -0.31 -11.23 -25.04
C TYR A 230 1.19 -11.43 -24.86
N ALA A 231 1.99 -10.54 -25.47
CA ALA A 231 3.43 -10.57 -25.29
C ALA A 231 3.87 -10.23 -23.84
N CYS A 232 3.03 -9.50 -23.12
CA CYS A 232 3.18 -9.21 -21.70
C CYS A 232 1.83 -8.72 -21.16
N ALA A 233 1.61 -8.85 -19.84
CA ALA A 233 0.48 -8.27 -19.12
C ALA A 233 0.96 -7.80 -17.74
N TRP A 234 0.30 -6.79 -17.19
CA TRP A 234 0.50 -6.31 -15.82
C TRP A 234 -0.70 -6.61 -14.93
N GLY A 235 -0.56 -6.32 -13.63
CA GLY A 235 -1.57 -6.64 -12.62
C GLY A 235 -2.97 -6.15 -12.99
N PRO A 236 -3.97 -7.05 -12.89
CA PRO A 236 -5.37 -6.73 -13.15
C PRO A 236 -6.01 -5.94 -12.03
N VAL A 237 -7.13 -5.27 -12.34
CA VAL A 237 -8.02 -4.64 -11.37
C VAL A 237 -9.47 -4.94 -11.73
N PHE A 238 -10.29 -5.17 -10.71
CA PHE A 238 -11.73 -5.32 -10.87
C PHE A 238 -12.44 -3.97 -10.92
N ASN A 239 -13.41 -3.84 -11.80
CA ASN A 239 -14.40 -2.76 -11.72
C ASN A 239 -15.33 -3.04 -10.54
N PRO A 240 -15.37 -2.19 -9.49
CA PRO A 240 -16.13 -2.48 -8.28
C PRO A 240 -17.66 -2.50 -8.47
N ALA A 241 -18.17 -1.90 -9.56
CA ALA A 241 -19.60 -1.86 -9.85
C ALA A 241 -20.07 -3.03 -10.73
N THR A 242 -19.21 -3.51 -11.65
CA THR A 242 -19.60 -4.51 -12.66
C THR A 242 -18.93 -5.86 -12.49
N GLY A 243 -17.84 -5.94 -11.71
CA GLY A 243 -17.00 -7.13 -11.60
C GLY A 243 -16.12 -7.41 -12.82
N GLN A 244 -16.15 -6.57 -13.86
CA GLN A 244 -15.29 -6.71 -15.02
C GLN A 244 -13.82 -6.51 -14.64
N VAL A 245 -12.93 -7.23 -15.32
CA VAL A 245 -11.49 -7.18 -15.04
C VAL A 245 -10.76 -6.42 -16.13
N ALA A 246 -10.07 -5.33 -15.75
CA ALA A 246 -9.19 -4.58 -16.63
C ALA A 246 -7.73 -4.94 -16.34
N ALA A 247 -6.93 -5.07 -17.41
CA ALA A 247 -5.49 -5.27 -17.30
C ALA A 247 -4.73 -4.59 -18.44
N PRO A 248 -3.57 -3.97 -18.14
CA PRO A 248 -2.64 -3.52 -19.16
C PRO A 248 -2.03 -4.73 -19.88
N VAL A 249 -2.11 -4.74 -21.20
CA VAL A 249 -1.59 -5.83 -22.03
C VAL A 249 -0.77 -5.30 -23.19
N ARG A 250 0.28 -6.05 -23.58
CA ARG A 250 1.13 -5.72 -24.72
C ARG A 250 0.76 -6.56 -25.93
N LYS A 251 0.36 -5.90 -27.02
CA LYS A 251 -0.01 -6.55 -28.28
C LYS A 251 0.63 -5.78 -29.45
N ALA A 252 1.17 -6.50 -30.44
CA ALA A 252 1.80 -5.89 -31.60
C ALA A 252 2.89 -4.83 -31.27
N GLY A 253 3.66 -5.03 -30.19
CA GLY A 253 4.75 -4.14 -29.80
C GLY A 253 4.37 -2.93 -28.95
N ALA A 254 3.09 -2.63 -28.77
CA ALA A 254 2.59 -1.50 -27.98
C ALA A 254 1.66 -1.97 -26.86
N TRP A 255 1.51 -1.12 -25.81
CA TRP A 255 0.63 -1.37 -24.69
C TRP A 255 -0.76 -0.79 -24.91
N GLY A 256 -1.76 -1.46 -24.40
CA GLY A 256 -3.15 -1.04 -24.34
C GLY A 256 -3.84 -1.62 -23.11
N MET A 257 -5.11 -1.33 -22.92
CA MET A 257 -5.93 -1.87 -21.83
C MET A 257 -6.94 -2.87 -22.38
N ALA A 258 -6.93 -4.10 -21.86
CA ALA A 258 -7.99 -5.07 -22.11
C ALA A 258 -8.98 -5.07 -20.95
N ILE A 259 -10.27 -5.26 -21.24
CA ILE A 259 -11.34 -5.50 -20.27
C ILE A 259 -12.03 -6.79 -20.68
N ASP A 260 -12.07 -7.79 -19.78
CA ASP A 260 -12.63 -9.11 -20.03
C ASP A 260 -12.17 -9.68 -21.39
N ASP A 261 -10.83 -9.69 -21.59
CA ASP A 261 -10.17 -10.17 -22.81
C ASP A 261 -10.43 -9.35 -24.09
N LYS A 262 -11.13 -8.22 -24.01
CA LYS A 262 -11.40 -7.35 -25.15
C LYS A 262 -10.59 -6.06 -25.03
N MET A 263 -9.92 -5.68 -26.11
CA MET A 263 -9.15 -4.45 -26.13
C MET A 263 -10.08 -3.23 -26.02
N ALA A 264 -10.05 -2.56 -24.86
CA ALA A 264 -10.83 -1.34 -24.59
C ALA A 264 -10.06 -0.07 -24.96
N TRP A 265 -8.77 0.00 -24.59
CA TRP A 265 -7.88 1.05 -25.11
C TRP A 265 -6.92 0.41 -26.09
N GLY A 266 -6.93 0.86 -27.32
CA GLY A 266 -6.10 0.30 -28.38
C GLY A 266 -4.61 0.35 -28.05
N PRO A 267 -3.78 -0.55 -28.62
CA PRO A 267 -2.34 -0.52 -28.40
C PRO A 267 -1.77 0.76 -29.03
N GLY A 268 -1.22 1.62 -28.20
CA GLY A 268 -0.69 2.91 -28.62
C GLY A 268 0.32 3.52 -27.66
N PHE A 269 0.47 2.93 -26.46
CA PHE A 269 1.40 3.43 -25.44
C PHE A 269 2.74 2.68 -25.51
N ALA A 270 3.83 3.39 -25.24
CA ALA A 270 5.15 2.77 -25.09
C ALA A 270 5.20 1.88 -23.85
N GLN A 271 4.52 2.29 -22.78
CA GLN A 271 4.28 1.52 -21.55
C GLN A 271 2.93 1.88 -20.97
N LEU A 272 2.33 0.96 -20.20
CA LEU A 272 1.06 1.17 -19.50
C LEU A 272 1.03 0.27 -18.26
N TRP A 273 0.79 0.82 -17.09
CA TRP A 273 0.70 0.09 -15.84
C TRP A 273 -0.13 0.82 -14.79
N HIS A 274 -0.28 0.19 -13.60
CA HIS A 274 -0.97 0.74 -12.46
C HIS A 274 -2.41 1.15 -12.76
N PRO A 275 -3.22 0.23 -13.32
CA PRO A 275 -4.63 0.53 -13.56
C PRO A 275 -5.35 0.72 -12.23
N ALA A 276 -6.31 1.63 -12.18
CA ALA A 276 -7.18 1.84 -11.04
C ALA A 276 -8.58 2.23 -11.51
N TYR A 277 -9.61 1.62 -10.92
CA TYR A 277 -10.99 2.07 -11.10
C TYR A 277 -11.40 3.07 -10.03
N ALA A 278 -12.26 3.99 -10.39
CA ALA A 278 -13.02 4.77 -9.43
C ALA A 278 -13.86 3.84 -8.54
N PRO A 279 -14.10 4.19 -7.24
CA PRO A 279 -14.88 3.36 -6.33
C PRO A 279 -16.31 3.04 -6.80
N ASP A 280 -16.89 3.91 -7.64
CA ASP A 280 -18.20 3.70 -8.30
C ASP A 280 -18.10 2.95 -9.65
N GLY A 281 -16.89 2.56 -10.08
CA GLY A 281 -16.63 1.90 -11.36
C GLY A 281 -16.74 2.80 -12.60
N SER A 282 -17.04 4.08 -12.45
CA SER A 282 -17.34 5.01 -13.56
C SER A 282 -16.14 5.41 -14.40
N LYS A 283 -14.93 5.33 -13.85
CA LYS A 283 -13.67 5.72 -14.51
C LYS A 283 -12.62 4.65 -14.35
N LEU A 284 -11.79 4.50 -15.37
CA LEU A 284 -10.57 3.70 -15.33
C LEU A 284 -9.38 4.63 -15.62
N ALA A 285 -8.43 4.69 -14.70
CA ALA A 285 -7.21 5.44 -14.90
C ALA A 285 -6.00 4.51 -14.88
N ALA A 286 -4.89 4.93 -15.51
CA ALA A 286 -3.61 4.22 -15.48
C ALA A 286 -2.46 5.20 -15.70
N ILE A 287 -1.24 4.78 -15.37
CA ILE A 287 -0.03 5.50 -15.73
C ILE A 287 0.47 4.96 -17.07
N ALA A 288 0.79 5.84 -18.01
CA ALA A 288 1.28 5.48 -19.34
C ALA A 288 2.51 6.28 -19.75
N ALA A 289 3.40 5.65 -20.49
CA ALA A 289 4.38 6.36 -21.31
C ALA A 289 3.78 6.55 -22.71
N VAL A 290 3.53 7.79 -23.09
CA VAL A 290 3.10 8.13 -24.46
C VAL A 290 4.25 7.98 -25.44
N LYS A 291 5.47 8.27 -24.98
CA LYS A 291 6.75 7.96 -25.60
C LYS A 291 7.75 7.54 -24.54
N PHE A 292 8.87 7.01 -24.95
CA PHE A 292 9.94 6.66 -24.01
C PHE A 292 10.39 7.89 -23.21
N GLY A 293 10.32 7.80 -21.86
CA GLY A 293 10.67 8.88 -20.94
C GLY A 293 9.63 9.99 -20.77
N GLU A 294 8.45 9.89 -21.43
CA GLU A 294 7.34 10.83 -21.29
C GLU A 294 6.12 10.12 -20.68
N PHE A 295 6.02 10.16 -19.34
CA PHE A 295 4.94 9.53 -18.59
C PHE A 295 3.83 10.50 -18.25
N THR A 296 2.60 10.01 -18.23
CA THR A 296 1.41 10.78 -17.88
C THR A 296 0.33 9.86 -17.28
N VAL A 297 -0.74 10.44 -16.81
CA VAL A 297 -1.97 9.71 -16.45
C VAL A 297 -2.87 9.61 -17.67
N VAL A 298 -3.46 8.44 -17.86
CA VAL A 298 -4.51 8.18 -18.87
C VAL A 298 -5.81 7.91 -18.13
N VAL A 299 -6.89 8.57 -18.51
CA VAL A 299 -8.24 8.35 -17.97
C VAL A 299 -9.16 7.97 -19.13
N ASP A 300 -9.82 6.82 -19.01
CA ASP A 300 -10.73 6.28 -20.04
C ASP A 300 -10.12 6.27 -21.45
N GLY A 301 -8.81 5.95 -21.54
CA GLY A 301 -8.06 5.90 -22.78
C GLY A 301 -7.51 7.23 -23.28
N ALA A 302 -7.82 8.35 -22.61
CA ALA A 302 -7.34 9.69 -22.98
C ALA A 302 -6.16 10.12 -22.10
N PRO A 303 -4.93 10.30 -22.65
CA PRO A 303 -3.78 10.76 -21.90
C PRO A 303 -3.90 12.25 -21.54
N TRP A 304 -3.41 12.63 -20.36
CA TRP A 304 -3.26 14.04 -20.00
C TRP A 304 -2.15 14.72 -20.83
N GLY A 305 -2.25 16.04 -20.98
CA GLY A 305 -1.25 16.80 -21.76
C GLY A 305 0.08 17.02 -21.03
N ALA A 306 0.09 16.96 -19.69
CA ALA A 306 1.31 17.12 -18.91
C ALA A 306 2.06 15.79 -18.84
N THR A 307 3.36 15.80 -19.15
CA THR A 307 4.24 14.63 -19.07
C THR A 307 5.42 14.91 -18.15
N PHE A 308 5.93 13.83 -17.53
CA PHE A 308 7.08 13.84 -16.64
C PHE A 308 7.99 12.64 -16.94
N PRO A 309 9.29 12.70 -16.60
CA PRO A 309 10.18 11.54 -16.67
C PRO A 309 9.72 10.38 -15.80
N VAL A 310 9.01 10.65 -14.69
CA VAL A 310 8.43 9.66 -13.80
C VAL A 310 7.05 10.14 -13.33
N VAL A 311 6.06 9.24 -13.29
CA VAL A 311 4.74 9.45 -12.67
C VAL A 311 4.46 8.28 -11.72
N THR A 312 4.02 8.61 -10.51
CA THR A 312 3.72 7.65 -9.43
C THR A 312 2.43 8.05 -8.69
N ASP A 313 2.04 7.24 -7.72
CA ASP A 313 0.98 7.54 -6.75
C ASP A 313 -0.36 7.96 -7.39
N LEU A 314 -0.72 7.28 -8.48
CA LEU A 314 -2.03 7.44 -9.10
C LEU A 314 -3.13 7.10 -8.10
N THR A 315 -4.05 8.03 -7.89
CA THR A 315 -5.19 7.85 -6.98
C THR A 315 -6.45 8.48 -7.58
N ILE A 316 -7.59 7.89 -7.26
CA ILE A 316 -8.91 8.40 -7.67
C ILE A 316 -9.68 8.77 -6.41
N SER A 317 -10.39 9.89 -6.44
CA SER A 317 -11.15 10.37 -5.30
C SER A 317 -12.25 9.37 -4.88
N PRO A 318 -12.61 9.27 -3.59
CA PRO A 318 -13.65 8.36 -3.11
C PRO A 318 -15.01 8.57 -3.80
N ALA A 319 -15.32 9.80 -4.20
CA ALA A 319 -16.51 10.11 -4.99
C ALA A 319 -16.39 9.79 -6.50
N GLY A 320 -15.23 9.22 -6.94
CA GLY A 320 -15.01 8.78 -8.33
C GLY A 320 -14.79 9.90 -9.36
N GLY A 321 -15.02 11.17 -8.98
CA GLY A 321 -15.02 12.29 -9.92
C GLY A 321 -13.64 12.77 -10.36
N ARG A 322 -12.64 12.68 -9.50
CA ARG A 322 -11.33 13.32 -9.66
C ARG A 322 -10.19 12.30 -9.64
N VAL A 323 -9.11 12.64 -10.34
CA VAL A 323 -7.92 11.78 -10.47
C VAL A 323 -6.67 12.62 -10.17
N ALA A 324 -5.73 12.06 -9.41
CA ALA A 324 -4.47 12.72 -9.10
C ALA A 324 -3.29 11.74 -9.17
N ALA A 325 -2.09 12.28 -9.35
CA ALA A 325 -0.83 11.54 -9.34
C ALA A 325 0.34 12.47 -8.95
N LEU A 326 1.48 11.88 -8.65
CA LEU A 326 2.74 12.61 -8.51
C LEU A 326 3.57 12.48 -9.80
N GLY A 327 4.09 13.61 -10.28
CA GLY A 327 5.11 13.64 -11.33
C GLY A 327 6.44 14.11 -10.77
N ASN A 328 7.56 13.61 -11.29
CA ASN A 328 8.87 14.09 -10.85
C ASN A 328 9.94 13.96 -11.94
N ASP A 329 11.04 14.67 -11.74
CA ASP A 329 12.21 14.66 -12.61
C ASP A 329 13.27 13.69 -12.06
N ASN A 330 13.09 12.38 -12.30
CA ASN A 330 14.02 11.33 -11.85
C ASN A 330 14.33 11.36 -10.34
N ASN A 331 13.26 11.31 -9.53
CA ASN A 331 13.26 11.37 -8.07
C ASN A 331 13.66 12.72 -7.47
N THR A 332 13.51 13.77 -8.22
CA THR A 332 13.67 15.15 -7.76
C THR A 332 12.53 16.02 -8.30
N ASN A 333 12.37 17.25 -7.76
CA ASN A 333 11.47 18.24 -8.31
C ASN A 333 10.02 17.72 -8.50
N PHE A 334 9.45 17.24 -7.41
CA PHE A 334 8.11 16.65 -7.40
C PHE A 334 7.01 17.68 -7.67
N ALA A 335 5.98 17.25 -8.37
CA ALA A 335 4.79 18.00 -8.69
C ALA A 335 3.53 17.18 -8.44
N VAL A 336 2.44 17.82 -8.07
CA VAL A 336 1.12 17.19 -8.02
C VAL A 336 0.38 17.44 -9.31
N LEU A 337 -0.13 16.37 -9.92
CA LEU A 337 -1.05 16.41 -11.04
C LEU A 337 -2.46 16.13 -10.53
N CYS A 338 -3.43 16.93 -10.90
CA CYS A 338 -4.82 16.72 -10.55
C CYS A 338 -5.72 17.11 -11.71
N ASP A 339 -6.56 16.19 -12.17
CA ASP A 339 -7.52 16.40 -13.28
C ASP A 339 -6.87 17.00 -14.53
N GLY A 340 -5.70 16.48 -14.90
CA GLY A 340 -4.92 16.92 -16.07
C GLY A 340 -4.16 18.23 -15.88
N LYS A 341 -4.20 18.83 -14.69
CA LYS A 341 -3.49 20.08 -14.37
C LYS A 341 -2.38 19.81 -13.39
N VAL A 342 -1.28 20.55 -13.54
CA VAL A 342 -0.16 20.53 -12.61
C VAL A 342 -0.34 21.63 -11.58
N TRP A 343 -0.24 21.33 -10.30
CA TRP A 343 -0.25 22.35 -9.24
C TRP A 343 0.96 23.30 -9.38
N PRO A 344 0.86 24.54 -8.90
CA PRO A 344 1.93 25.53 -9.07
C PRO A 344 3.20 25.23 -8.28
N GLY A 345 3.11 24.41 -7.23
CA GLY A 345 4.26 24.05 -6.37
C GLY A 345 5.23 23.07 -7.04
N ARG A 346 6.50 23.16 -6.63
CA ARG A 346 7.54 22.16 -6.86
C ARG A 346 8.22 21.87 -5.53
N TYR A 347 8.54 20.58 -5.28
CA TYR A 347 8.98 20.09 -3.98
C TYR A 347 10.20 19.18 -4.15
N ASP A 348 11.07 19.18 -3.15
CA ASP A 348 12.25 18.29 -3.14
C ASP A 348 11.80 16.83 -3.00
N MET A 349 10.72 16.60 -2.23
CA MET A 349 10.04 15.31 -2.08
C MET A 349 8.54 15.52 -1.89
N ALA A 350 7.74 14.52 -2.30
CA ALA A 350 6.30 14.43 -2.02
C ALA A 350 5.93 12.99 -1.64
N TRP A 351 5.01 12.85 -0.72
CA TRP A 351 4.50 11.57 -0.21
C TRP A 351 3.14 11.25 -0.81
N PRO A 352 2.60 10.02 -0.60
CA PRO A 352 1.32 9.63 -1.18
C PRO A 352 0.20 10.62 -0.93
N LEU A 353 -0.59 10.84 -1.96
CA LEU A 353 -1.73 11.75 -1.99
C LEU A 353 -2.89 11.22 -1.14
N VAL A 354 -3.61 12.12 -0.48
CA VAL A 354 -4.78 11.80 0.35
C VAL A 354 -5.97 12.64 -0.06
N TRP A 355 -7.07 11.99 -0.41
CA TRP A 355 -8.35 12.62 -0.70
C TRP A 355 -9.18 12.79 0.57
N SER A 356 -9.96 13.87 0.64
CA SER A 356 -11.08 13.96 1.58
C SER A 356 -12.14 12.89 1.25
N HIS A 357 -12.94 12.49 2.23
CA HIS A 357 -13.91 11.42 2.07
C HIS A 357 -14.98 11.74 1.01
N ASP A 358 -15.36 12.98 0.87
CA ASP A 358 -16.26 13.50 -0.18
C ASP A 358 -15.57 13.69 -1.54
N GLY A 359 -14.24 13.52 -1.61
CA GLY A 359 -13.45 13.72 -2.83
C GLY A 359 -13.27 15.17 -3.26
N ALA A 360 -13.71 16.14 -2.45
CA ALA A 360 -13.63 17.56 -2.80
C ALA A 360 -12.20 18.11 -2.68
N HIS A 361 -11.44 17.65 -1.69
CA HIS A 361 -10.12 18.15 -1.33
C HIS A 361 -9.05 17.09 -1.50
N LEU A 362 -7.82 17.53 -1.83
CA LEU A 362 -6.63 16.69 -1.98
C LEU A 362 -5.50 17.27 -1.15
N ALA A 363 -4.90 16.47 -0.27
CA ALA A 363 -3.76 16.83 0.56
C ALA A 363 -2.54 15.96 0.27
N VAL A 364 -1.35 16.52 0.49
CA VAL A 364 -0.07 15.85 0.33
C VAL A 364 0.94 16.39 1.34
N THR A 365 1.73 15.51 1.94
CA THR A 365 2.94 15.91 2.65
C THR A 365 4.04 16.16 1.65
N VAL A 366 4.76 17.27 1.80
CA VAL A 366 5.87 17.66 0.92
C VAL A 366 7.08 18.13 1.73
N GLU A 367 8.25 18.03 1.11
CA GLU A 367 9.49 18.60 1.61
C GLU A 367 9.96 19.73 0.67
N ARG A 368 10.44 20.82 1.24
CA ARG A 368 11.10 21.91 0.53
C ARG A 368 12.19 22.50 1.42
N GLY A 369 13.43 22.50 0.92
CA GLY A 369 14.58 23.09 1.64
C GLY A 369 14.83 22.44 3.01
N GLY A 370 14.64 21.11 3.14
CA GLY A 370 14.81 20.37 4.38
C GLY A 370 13.72 20.60 5.43
N LYS A 371 12.59 21.23 5.06
CA LYS A 371 11.42 21.37 5.92
C LYS A 371 10.20 20.73 5.30
N PHE A 372 9.42 20.09 6.14
CA PHE A 372 8.19 19.38 5.77
C PHE A 372 6.97 20.27 6.03
N THR A 373 5.98 20.19 5.17
CA THR A 373 4.66 20.79 5.41
C THR A 373 3.59 19.97 4.70
N VAL A 374 2.33 20.32 4.93
CA VAL A 374 1.17 19.76 4.21
C VAL A 374 0.66 20.78 3.23
N VAL A 375 0.39 20.34 2.02
CA VAL A 375 -0.25 21.13 0.96
C VAL A 375 -1.66 20.57 0.74
N CYS A 376 -2.66 21.44 0.74
CA CYS A 376 -4.05 21.10 0.43
C CYS A 376 -4.52 21.95 -0.74
N ASP A 377 -5.05 21.32 -1.79
CA ASP A 377 -5.54 21.98 -3.02
C ASP A 377 -4.55 22.98 -3.63
N GLY A 378 -3.26 22.64 -3.57
CA GLY A 378 -2.18 23.48 -4.11
C GLY A 378 -1.72 24.61 -3.20
N LYS A 379 -2.25 24.72 -1.98
CA LYS A 379 -1.90 25.74 -0.99
C LYS A 379 -1.22 25.08 0.21
N ALA A 380 -0.11 25.65 0.66
CA ALA A 380 0.67 25.11 1.78
C ALA A 380 0.13 25.57 3.14
N TYR A 381 0.24 24.70 4.14
CA TYR A 381 0.17 25.12 5.52
C TYR A 381 1.38 26.01 5.86
N ALA A 382 1.17 27.13 6.55
CA ALA A 382 2.18 28.17 6.69
C ALA A 382 3.43 27.75 7.51
N GLN A 383 3.28 26.76 8.41
CA GLN A 383 4.38 26.29 9.27
C GLN A 383 5.13 25.14 8.59
N GLY A 384 6.47 25.19 8.67
CA GLY A 384 7.38 24.09 8.32
C GLY A 384 7.79 23.31 9.57
N PHE A 385 8.02 22.00 9.40
CA PHE A 385 8.34 21.05 10.46
C PHE A 385 9.64 20.28 10.12
N ASP A 386 10.18 19.55 11.10
CA ASP A 386 11.34 18.67 10.89
C ASP A 386 10.93 17.33 10.26
N LYS A 387 9.71 16.85 10.52
CA LYS A 387 9.07 15.70 9.90
C LYS A 387 7.55 15.90 9.89
N CYS A 388 6.88 15.48 8.81
CA CYS A 388 5.43 15.35 8.76
C CYS A 388 5.06 13.93 8.39
N PHE A 389 3.98 13.46 8.98
CA PHE A 389 3.35 12.18 8.62
C PHE A 389 2.21 12.44 7.62
N GLN A 390 1.72 11.37 7.00
CA GLN A 390 0.62 11.46 6.04
C GLN A 390 -0.58 12.17 6.68
N PRO A 391 -1.15 13.22 6.06
CA PRO A 391 -2.29 13.94 6.60
C PRO A 391 -3.57 13.06 6.59
N ALA A 392 -4.56 13.45 7.38
CA ALA A 392 -5.88 12.84 7.33
C ALA A 392 -6.96 13.92 7.29
N PHE A 393 -8.05 13.67 6.59
CA PHE A 393 -9.19 14.58 6.58
C PHE A 393 -10.20 14.21 7.66
N SER A 394 -10.91 15.22 8.19
CA SER A 394 -12.11 15.01 8.99
C SER A 394 -13.18 14.29 8.16
N PRO A 395 -14.12 13.57 8.79
CA PRO A 395 -15.20 12.86 8.09
C PRO A 395 -16.04 13.76 7.17
N ASP A 396 -16.21 15.03 7.55
CA ASP A 396 -16.92 16.04 6.76
C ASP A 396 -16.07 16.72 5.67
N GLY A 397 -14.76 16.32 5.55
CA GLY A 397 -13.82 16.85 4.56
C GLY A 397 -13.33 18.27 4.83
N THR A 398 -13.85 18.99 5.84
CA THR A 398 -13.60 20.43 6.02
C THR A 398 -12.30 20.75 6.77
N LYS A 399 -11.64 19.75 7.37
CA LYS A 399 -10.45 19.93 8.18
C LYS A 399 -9.38 18.90 7.82
N VAL A 400 -8.12 19.28 8.02
CA VAL A 400 -6.96 18.42 7.84
C VAL A 400 -6.27 18.22 9.18
N LEU A 401 -6.06 16.97 9.58
CA LEU A 401 -5.19 16.58 10.68
C LEU A 401 -3.76 16.52 10.15
N ILE A 402 -2.89 17.35 10.72
CA ILE A 402 -1.46 17.37 10.51
C ILE A 402 -0.79 16.77 11.75
N ARG A 403 0.04 15.76 11.53
CA ARG A 403 0.88 15.12 12.54
C ARG A 403 2.31 15.43 12.19
N ALA A 404 3.03 16.11 13.07
CA ALA A 404 4.35 16.61 12.72
C ALA A 404 5.29 16.61 13.92
N ILE A 405 6.59 16.53 13.64
CA ILE A 405 7.65 16.69 14.63
C ILE A 405 8.37 18.02 14.35
N ALA A 406 8.52 18.84 15.39
CA ALA A 406 9.32 20.02 15.38
C ALA A 406 10.02 20.17 16.74
N ASP A 407 11.32 20.51 16.73
CA ASP A 407 12.13 20.71 17.93
C ASP A 407 12.07 19.53 18.93
N GLY A 408 11.96 18.30 18.41
CA GLY A 408 11.85 17.07 19.21
C GLY A 408 10.50 16.89 19.91
N LYS A 409 9.45 17.58 19.47
CA LYS A 409 8.09 17.50 20.00
C LYS A 409 7.15 16.95 18.96
N LEU A 410 6.20 16.09 19.38
CA LEU A 410 5.10 15.67 18.53
C LEU A 410 3.95 16.67 18.59
N HIS A 411 3.64 17.28 17.48
CA HIS A 411 2.52 18.19 17.28
C HIS A 411 1.36 17.48 16.59
N ARG A 412 0.18 17.69 17.14
CA ARG A 412 -1.11 17.34 16.53
C ARG A 412 -1.86 18.64 16.23
N ILE A 413 -2.13 18.88 14.96
CA ILE A 413 -2.75 20.12 14.48
C ILE A 413 -3.97 19.75 13.65
N VAL A 414 -5.11 20.33 13.98
CA VAL A 414 -6.34 20.26 13.19
C VAL A 414 -6.58 21.64 12.58
N ALA A 415 -6.39 21.76 11.28
CA ALA A 415 -6.54 23.01 10.54
C ALA A 415 -7.75 22.94 9.59
N PRO A 416 -8.62 23.97 9.56
CA PRO A 416 -9.62 24.09 8.51
C PRO A 416 -8.94 24.17 7.13
N VAL A 417 -9.58 23.65 6.09
CA VAL A 417 -9.04 23.69 4.71
C VAL A 417 -8.72 25.12 4.27
N GLU A 418 -9.52 26.10 4.71
CA GLU A 418 -9.32 27.52 4.42
C GLU A 418 -8.07 28.13 5.06
N ALA A 419 -7.47 27.45 6.06
CA ALA A 419 -6.23 27.90 6.69
C ALA A 419 -4.98 27.65 5.82
N PHE A 420 -5.11 26.91 4.74
CA PHE A 420 -4.06 26.69 3.76
C PHE A 420 -4.06 27.86 2.78
N THR A 421 -3.06 28.73 2.80
CA THR A 421 -3.07 30.02 2.09
C THR A 421 -1.84 30.25 1.21
N GLY A 422 -0.75 29.46 1.38
CA GLY A 422 0.57 29.68 0.80
C GLY A 422 0.80 29.18 -0.59
#